data_9973c8ba25c218e5aa4647fbd4a03dba
#
_entry.id   9973c8ba25c218e5aa4647fbd4a03dba
#
_cell.length_a   1.000
_cell.length_b   1.000
_cell.length_c   1.000
_cell.angle_alpha   90.00
_cell.angle_beta   90.00
_cell.angle_gamma   90.00
#
_symmetry.space_group_name_H-M   'P 1'
#
loop_
_entity.id
_entity.type
_entity.pdbx_description
1 polymer ?
#
loop_
_entity_poly.entity_id
_entity_poly.type
_entity_poly.pdbx_seq_one_letter_code
_entity_poly.pdbx_strand_id
1 'polypeptide(L)'
;MLESARSFFESLLNTPGPSGYEQDVQNVVREYASTFADEVSTDVHGNVTIVVNPDATRRIMLAGHCDQIGMIVSHIDDNGFIYAQ
;
A
#
# COMPACT_ATOMS: atom_id res chain seq x y z
N MET A 1 0.57 12.33 17.33
CA MET A 1 -0.06 11.80 16.11
C MET A 1 -1.58 11.79 16.30
N LEU A 2 -2.32 12.24 15.31
CA LEU A 2 -3.77 12.19 15.35
C LEU A 2 -4.24 10.73 15.45
N GLU A 3 -5.35 10.51 16.15
CA GLU A 3 -5.88 9.16 16.36
C GLU A 3 -6.20 8.44 15.04
N SER A 4 -6.79 9.15 14.08
CA SER A 4 -7.08 8.59 12.75
C SER A 4 -5.81 8.21 11.99
N ALA A 5 -4.78 9.01 12.07
CA ALA A 5 -3.49 8.73 11.42
C ALA A 5 -2.79 7.54 12.08
N ARG A 6 -2.88 7.44 13.40
CA ARG A 6 -2.32 6.31 14.13
C ARG A 6 -3.02 5.01 13.78
N SER A 7 -4.35 5.03 13.75
CA SER A 7 -5.15 3.88 13.39
C SER A 7 -4.83 3.40 11.97
N PHE A 8 -4.70 4.32 11.03
CA PHE A 8 -4.27 4.00 9.67
C PHE A 8 -2.88 3.38 9.65
N PHE A 9 -1.93 3.98 10.36
CA PHE A 9 -0.55 3.48 10.44
C PHE A 9 -0.49 2.05 10.98
N GLU A 10 -1.24 1.77 12.04
CA GLU A 10 -1.33 0.43 12.60
C GLU A 10 -1.94 -0.57 11.62
N SER A 11 -3.00 -0.18 10.91
CA SER A 11 -3.61 -1.02 9.87
C SER A 11 -2.64 -1.31 8.75
N LEU A 12 -1.87 -0.31 8.34
CA LEU A 12 -0.87 -0.45 7.29
C LEU A 12 0.22 -1.46 7.67
N LEU A 13 0.72 -1.35 8.91
CA LEU A 13 1.77 -2.24 9.41
C LEU A 13 1.30 -3.68 9.62
N ASN A 14 0.02 -3.87 9.92
CA ASN A 14 -0.55 -5.19 10.18
C ASN A 14 -1.09 -5.87 8.92
N THR A 15 -1.05 -5.20 7.77
CA THR A 15 -1.52 -5.77 6.50
C THR A 15 -0.32 -6.33 5.74
N PRO A 16 -0.33 -7.61 5.35
CA PRO A 16 0.75 -8.18 4.55
C PRO A 16 0.91 -7.46 3.21
N GLY A 17 2.16 -7.14 2.86
CA GLY A 17 2.45 -6.44 1.61
C GLY A 17 3.90 -6.66 1.17
N PRO A 18 4.33 -7.91 0.90
CA PRO A 18 5.66 -8.14 0.35
C PRO A 18 5.74 -7.59 -1.07
N SER A 19 6.96 -7.22 -1.49
CA SER A 19 7.18 -6.66 -2.83
C SER A 19 6.64 -7.59 -3.92
N GLY A 20 5.84 -7.04 -4.82
CA GLY A 20 5.16 -7.78 -5.88
C GLY A 20 3.78 -8.31 -5.51
N TYR A 21 3.39 -8.19 -4.23
CA TYR A 21 2.07 -8.62 -3.76
C TYR A 21 1.51 -7.60 -2.78
N GLU A 22 1.39 -6.35 -3.24
CA GLU A 22 0.99 -5.21 -2.40
C GLU A 22 -0.51 -4.89 -2.47
N GLN A 23 -1.31 -5.72 -3.10
CA GLN A 23 -2.71 -5.44 -3.36
C GLN A 23 -3.50 -5.14 -2.08
N ASP A 24 -3.31 -5.93 -1.04
CA ASP A 24 -4.02 -5.76 0.23
C ASP A 24 -3.59 -4.48 0.95
N VAL A 25 -2.29 -4.21 1.02
CA VAL A 25 -1.79 -3.01 1.68
C VAL A 25 -2.19 -1.75 0.91
N GLN A 26 -2.21 -1.80 -0.42
CA GLN A 26 -2.68 -0.68 -1.24
C GLN A 26 -4.19 -0.47 -1.10
N ASN A 27 -4.97 -1.50 -0.83
CA ASN A 27 -6.40 -1.34 -0.51
C ASN A 27 -6.58 -0.54 0.78
N VAL A 28 -5.77 -0.79 1.80
CA VAL A 28 -5.78 -0.01 3.05
C VAL A 28 -5.49 1.47 2.76
N VAL A 29 -4.49 1.73 1.91
CA VAL A 29 -4.14 3.11 1.50
C VAL A 29 -5.32 3.78 0.78
N ARG A 30 -5.91 3.10 -0.19
CA ARG A 30 -7.04 3.64 -0.96
C ARG A 30 -8.25 3.96 -0.08
N GLU A 31 -8.59 3.06 0.83
CA GLU A 31 -9.73 3.26 1.73
C GLU A 31 -9.53 4.47 2.63
N TYR A 32 -8.34 4.61 3.22
CA TYR A 32 -8.05 5.75 4.07
C TYR A 32 -8.02 7.05 3.27
N ALA A 33 -7.35 7.07 2.12
CA ALA A 33 -7.23 8.25 1.28
C ALA A 33 -8.60 8.75 0.78
N SER A 34 -9.52 7.84 0.51
CA SER A 34 -10.85 8.19 0.03
C SER A 34 -11.65 9.02 1.03
N THR A 35 -11.26 9.06 2.29
CA THR A 35 -11.94 9.86 3.31
C THR A 35 -11.61 11.35 3.22
N PHE A 36 -10.52 11.74 2.57
CA PHE A 36 -10.10 13.14 2.50
C PHE A 36 -9.61 13.61 1.12
N ALA A 37 -9.26 12.70 0.23
CA ALA A 37 -8.67 13.05 -1.06
C ALA A 37 -9.72 13.49 -2.08
N ASP A 38 -9.32 14.38 -2.98
CA ASP A 38 -10.12 14.77 -4.12
C ASP A 38 -10.06 13.73 -5.24
N GLU A 39 -8.89 13.09 -5.41
CA GLU A 39 -8.68 12.04 -6.39
C GLU A 39 -7.82 10.92 -5.82
N VAL A 40 -8.18 9.69 -6.10
CA VAL A 40 -7.39 8.50 -5.78
C VAL A 40 -7.34 7.63 -7.02
N SER A 41 -6.16 7.33 -7.52
CA SER A 41 -5.98 6.51 -8.71
C SER A 41 -4.89 5.47 -8.51
N THR A 42 -4.95 4.41 -9.29
CA THR A 42 -3.97 3.32 -9.25
C THR A 42 -3.48 3.09 -10.69
N ASP A 43 -2.16 3.05 -10.86
CA ASP A 43 -1.58 2.77 -12.17
C ASP A 43 -1.42 1.27 -12.43
N VAL A 44 -0.87 0.92 -13.59
CA VAL A 44 -0.68 -0.48 -14.02
C VAL A 44 0.27 -1.24 -13.09
N HIS A 45 1.20 -0.54 -12.46
CA HIS A 45 2.18 -1.14 -11.55
C HIS A 45 1.67 -1.28 -10.12
N GLY A 46 0.47 -0.75 -9.84
CA GLY A 46 -0.10 -0.78 -8.50
C GLY A 46 0.22 0.43 -7.65
N ASN A 47 0.89 1.44 -8.19
CA ASN A 47 1.15 2.68 -7.46
C ASN A 47 -0.16 3.43 -7.23
N VAL A 48 -0.40 3.85 -6.00
CA VAL A 48 -1.57 4.65 -5.64
C VAL A 48 -1.17 6.12 -5.59
N THR A 49 -1.89 6.93 -6.34
CA THR A 49 -1.71 8.39 -6.36
C THR A 49 -2.90 9.05 -5.69
N ILE A 50 -2.61 9.89 -4.72
CA ILE A 50 -3.61 10.62 -3.92
C ILE A 50 -3.42 12.10 -4.20
N VAL A 51 -4.48 12.78 -4.61
CA VAL A 51 -4.44 14.19 -4.94
C VAL A 51 -5.39 14.98 -4.05
N VAL A 52 -4.89 16.06 -3.48
CA VAL A 52 -5.67 17.01 -2.69
C VAL A 52 -5.46 18.39 -3.31
N ASN A 53 -6.53 19.13 -3.56
CA ASN A 53 -6.52 20.45 -4.18
C ASN A 53 -5.85 20.45 -5.55
N PRO A 54 -6.38 19.71 -6.54
CA PRO A 54 -5.72 19.57 -7.84
C PRO A 54 -5.56 20.89 -8.61
N ASP A 55 -6.38 21.91 -8.30
CA ASP A 55 -6.35 23.21 -8.98
C ASP A 55 -5.44 24.24 -8.30
N ALA A 56 -4.72 23.85 -7.25
CA ALA A 56 -3.80 24.72 -6.57
C ALA A 56 -2.64 25.14 -7.49
N THR A 57 -2.18 26.39 -7.37
CA THR A 57 -1.08 26.91 -8.19
C THR A 57 0.27 26.35 -7.74
N ARG A 58 0.44 26.05 -6.46
CA ARG A 58 1.63 25.40 -5.91
C ARG A 58 1.35 23.93 -5.71
N ARG A 59 2.27 23.10 -6.19
CA ARG A 59 2.14 21.66 -6.07
C ARG A 59 3.34 21.08 -5.32
N ILE A 60 3.05 20.17 -4.41
CA ILE A 60 4.06 19.44 -3.64
C ILE A 60 3.77 17.96 -3.84
N MET A 61 4.79 17.19 -4.17
CA MET A 61 4.68 15.75 -4.32
C MET A 61 5.46 15.06 -3.19
N LEU A 62 4.78 14.17 -2.48
CA LEU A 62 5.40 13.28 -1.50
C LEU A 62 5.38 11.88 -2.08
N ALA A 63 6.52 11.22 -2.07
CA ALA A 63 6.65 9.86 -2.60
C ALA A 63 7.22 8.94 -1.52
N GLY A 64 6.63 7.78 -1.38
CA GLY A 64 7.06 6.78 -0.42
C GLY A 64 6.65 5.40 -0.91
N HIS A 65 6.96 4.37 -0.13
CA HIS A 65 6.59 3.01 -0.46
C HIS A 65 5.95 2.32 0.74
N CYS A 66 5.11 1.33 0.48
CA CYS A 66 4.40 0.58 1.51
C CYS A 66 4.72 -0.92 1.49
N ASP A 67 5.50 -1.38 0.53
CA ASP A 67 5.91 -2.78 0.46
C ASP A 67 6.88 -3.12 1.60
N GLN A 68 6.86 -4.37 2.00
CA GLN A 68 7.66 -4.89 3.10
C GLN A 68 8.58 -6.00 2.61
N ILE A 69 9.68 -6.19 3.32
CA ILE A 69 10.51 -7.37 3.12
C ILE A 69 9.70 -8.59 3.54
N GLY A 70 9.64 -9.57 2.66
CA GLY A 70 8.88 -10.78 2.93
C GLY A 70 9.27 -11.90 1.98
N MET A 71 8.60 -13.03 2.14
CA MET A 71 8.79 -14.17 1.26
C MET A 71 7.45 -14.63 0.72
N ILE A 72 7.44 -15.04 -0.53
CA ILE A 72 6.27 -15.59 -1.19
C ILE A 72 6.57 -17.05 -1.52
N VAL A 73 5.67 -17.95 -1.13
CA VAL A 73 5.80 -19.37 -1.43
C VAL A 73 5.64 -19.56 -2.93
N SER A 74 6.66 -20.15 -3.57
CA SER A 74 6.64 -20.44 -5.01
C SER A 74 6.25 -21.90 -5.30
N HIS A 75 6.56 -22.80 -4.38
CA HIS A 75 6.30 -24.24 -4.58
C HIS A 75 6.35 -24.98 -3.26
N ILE A 76 5.52 -26.00 -3.12
CA ILE A 76 5.56 -26.98 -2.04
C ILE A 76 5.67 -28.36 -2.69
N ASP A 77 6.73 -29.11 -2.38
CA ASP A 77 6.95 -30.41 -2.99
C ASP A 77 6.18 -31.53 -2.28
N ASP A 78 6.28 -32.74 -2.82
CA ASP A 78 5.54 -33.89 -2.30
C ASP A 78 6.04 -34.36 -0.91
N ASN A 79 7.23 -33.92 -0.51
CA ASN A 79 7.80 -34.22 0.80
C ASN A 79 7.50 -33.14 1.85
N GLY A 80 6.76 -32.10 1.47
CA GLY A 80 6.38 -31.02 2.35
C GLY A 80 7.41 -29.90 2.48
N PHE A 81 8.46 -29.89 1.65
CA PHE A 81 9.41 -28.78 1.64
C PHE A 81 8.82 -27.58 0.92
N ILE A 82 9.05 -26.41 1.50
CA ILE A 82 8.51 -25.13 1.01
C ILE A 82 9.65 -24.36 0.35
N TYR A 83 9.41 -23.95 -0.91
CA TYR A 83 10.31 -23.08 -1.66
C TYR A 83 9.72 -21.67 -1.68
N ALA A 84 10.52 -20.68 -1.32
CA ALA A 84 10.09 -19.30 -1.22
C ALA A 84 11.07 -18.36 -1.91
N GLN A 85 10.55 -17.20 -2.35
CA GLN A 85 11.31 -16.12 -2.96
C GLN A 85 11.18 -14.85 -2.12
#